data_dbb81d62f64c3faff91d22794e198734
#
_entry.id   dbb81d62f64c3faff91d22794e198734
#
_cell.length_a   1.000
_cell.length_b   1.000
_cell.length_c   1.000
_cell.angle_alpha   90.00
_cell.angle_beta   90.00
_cell.angle_gamma   90.00
#
_symmetry.space_group_name_H-M   'P 1'
#
loop_
_entity.id
_entity.type
_entity.pdbx_description
1 polymer ?
#
loop_
_entity_poly.entity_id
_entity_poly.type
_entity_poly.pdbx_seq_one_letter_code
_entity_poly.pdbx_strand_id
1 'polypeptide(L)'
;MEIEPHSTLKNRTLGLYYKICIQVIKKRDKFYYVDLFASDGESICKDTDNKVWQAPFITQFLETAKKGQIDLVCYFNDLDSEKCEKLKNNLKAYDKFVKKITNEDANKVYKEFLKEIPKDEWSIFFLDPFKHSDLDFETIKSISEWSAYDERSKSTRRPELIINLMTYTMQRNARINKPNVMKAVGGGDWIDLVENKTTDEKTYEILHDSFIKNLESLGYFTTSIEIRQTPPLNSVLYYLIFASSIPQAHEIQERFKKDILVYQKKWSQQNYRLKLISKVTKQGMKPLSDYGK
;
A
#
# COMPACT_ATOMS: atom_id res chain seq x y z
N MET A 1 9.85 -8.94 -11.94
CA MET A 1 10.37 -9.61 -10.70
C MET A 1 9.31 -10.56 -10.16
N GLU A 2 9.69 -11.77 -9.73
CA GLU A 2 8.76 -12.68 -9.04
C GLU A 2 8.50 -12.15 -7.63
N ILE A 3 7.23 -11.97 -7.26
CA ILE A 3 6.83 -11.44 -5.96
C ILE A 3 6.28 -12.53 -5.04
N GLU A 4 6.50 -12.34 -3.75
CA GLU A 4 6.02 -13.24 -2.71
C GLU A 4 4.48 -13.24 -2.62
N PRO A 5 3.86 -14.33 -2.14
CA PRO A 5 2.41 -14.45 -2.04
C PRO A 5 1.72 -13.29 -1.30
N HIS A 6 2.35 -12.74 -0.26
CA HIS A 6 1.79 -11.60 0.47
C HIS A 6 1.79 -10.30 -0.37
N SER A 7 2.79 -10.12 -1.25
CA SER A 7 2.80 -9.01 -2.21
C SER A 7 1.71 -9.16 -3.27
N THR A 8 1.41 -10.41 -3.67
CA THR A 8 0.25 -10.70 -4.53
C THR A 8 -1.05 -10.26 -3.86
N LEU A 9 -1.22 -10.56 -2.58
CA LEU A 9 -2.40 -10.15 -1.82
C LEU A 9 -2.50 -8.63 -1.72
N LYS A 10 -1.39 -7.92 -1.44
CA LYS A 10 -1.32 -6.46 -1.46
C LYS A 10 -1.79 -5.91 -2.81
N ASN A 11 -1.21 -6.39 -3.92
CA ASN A 11 -1.53 -5.90 -5.25
C ASN A 11 -3.01 -6.13 -5.64
N ARG A 12 -3.59 -7.26 -5.25
CA ARG A 12 -5.03 -7.53 -5.44
C ARG A 12 -5.90 -6.59 -4.61
N THR A 13 -5.52 -6.37 -3.36
CA THR A 13 -6.23 -5.43 -2.47
C THR A 13 -6.24 -4.03 -3.08
N LEU A 14 -5.08 -3.54 -3.52
CA LEU A 14 -4.95 -2.25 -4.18
C LEU A 14 -5.77 -2.19 -5.48
N GLY A 15 -5.68 -3.21 -6.33
CA GLY A 15 -6.43 -3.26 -7.58
C GLY A 15 -7.96 -3.21 -7.40
N LEU A 16 -8.48 -3.79 -6.32
CA LEU A 16 -9.89 -3.70 -5.96
C LEU A 16 -10.25 -2.31 -5.43
N TYR A 17 -9.41 -1.73 -4.57
CA TYR A 17 -9.62 -0.38 -4.06
C TYR A 17 -9.66 0.67 -5.18
N TYR A 18 -8.73 0.60 -6.12
CA TYR A 18 -8.70 1.54 -7.26
C TYR A 18 -9.93 1.43 -8.17
N LYS A 19 -10.53 0.24 -8.31
CA LYS A 19 -11.82 0.12 -9.02
C LYS A 19 -12.92 0.91 -8.31
N ILE A 20 -12.92 0.92 -6.99
CA ILE A 20 -13.86 1.72 -6.20
C ILE A 20 -13.55 3.21 -6.39
N CYS A 21 -12.30 3.63 -6.27
CA CYS A 21 -11.88 5.02 -6.50
C CYS A 21 -12.36 5.52 -7.88
N ILE A 22 -12.14 4.74 -8.94
CA ILE A 22 -12.58 5.10 -10.29
C ILE A 22 -14.09 5.33 -10.37
N GLN A 23 -14.90 4.55 -9.67
CA GLN A 23 -16.35 4.74 -9.64
C GLN A 23 -16.74 6.10 -9.02
N VAL A 24 -16.00 6.52 -7.99
CA VAL A 24 -16.20 7.80 -7.31
C VAL A 24 -15.67 8.96 -8.17
N ILE A 25 -14.50 8.78 -8.78
CA ILE A 25 -13.78 9.77 -9.59
C ILE A 25 -14.54 10.12 -10.89
N LYS A 26 -15.24 9.16 -11.51
CA LYS A 26 -16.05 9.41 -12.73
C LYS A 26 -16.98 10.64 -12.65
N LYS A 27 -17.20 11.15 -11.46
CA LYS A 27 -18.03 12.33 -11.20
C LYS A 27 -17.22 13.62 -11.03
N ARG A 28 -15.88 13.58 -11.22
CA ARG A 28 -14.96 14.69 -10.99
C ARG A 28 -14.17 15.00 -12.25
N ASP A 29 -13.71 16.24 -12.38
CA ASP A 29 -13.06 16.71 -13.59
C ASP A 29 -11.64 16.19 -13.74
N LYS A 30 -10.87 16.07 -12.63
CA LYS A 30 -9.47 15.63 -12.66
C LYS A 30 -9.07 14.87 -11.41
N PHE A 31 -8.09 13.96 -11.59
CA PHE A 31 -7.58 13.14 -10.50
C PHE A 31 -6.07 12.96 -10.59
N TYR A 32 -5.38 13.08 -9.47
CA TYR A 32 -3.94 12.95 -9.38
C TYR A 32 -3.55 11.69 -8.61
N TYR A 33 -2.61 10.94 -9.18
CA TYR A 33 -2.02 9.76 -8.55
C TYR A 33 -0.52 9.93 -8.43
N VAL A 34 0.02 9.76 -7.24
CA VAL A 34 1.44 9.87 -6.95
C VAL A 34 1.93 8.58 -6.33
N ASP A 35 2.94 7.96 -6.93
CA ASP A 35 3.63 6.79 -6.39
C ASP A 35 5.10 7.15 -6.15
N LEU A 36 5.49 7.25 -4.88
CA LEU A 36 6.84 7.66 -4.50
C LEU A 36 7.84 6.50 -4.53
N PHE A 37 7.37 5.25 -4.72
CA PHE A 37 8.19 4.02 -4.71
C PHE A 37 7.75 3.07 -5.82
N ALA A 38 7.67 3.59 -7.05
CA ALA A 38 6.96 2.97 -8.15
C ALA A 38 7.63 1.70 -8.73
N SER A 39 8.88 1.42 -8.36
CA SER A 39 9.65 0.29 -8.87
C SER A 39 9.71 0.29 -10.42
N ASP A 40 9.82 -0.88 -11.04
CA ASP A 40 9.85 -1.04 -12.50
C ASP A 40 8.45 -1.19 -13.14
N GLY A 41 7.39 -1.12 -12.35
CA GLY A 41 6.02 -1.31 -12.82
C GLY A 41 5.68 -2.74 -13.24
N GLU A 42 6.60 -3.69 -13.11
CA GLU A 42 6.39 -5.09 -13.46
C GLU A 42 6.55 -6.01 -12.25
N SER A 43 5.50 -6.73 -11.92
CA SER A 43 5.52 -7.79 -10.92
C SER A 43 4.96 -9.07 -11.52
N ILE A 44 5.66 -10.16 -11.37
CA ILE A 44 5.19 -11.48 -11.75
C ILE A 44 4.63 -12.17 -10.51
N CYS A 45 3.32 -12.29 -10.45
CA CYS A 45 2.64 -13.05 -9.42
C CYS A 45 2.48 -14.49 -9.88
N LYS A 46 3.02 -15.45 -9.15
CA LYS A 46 2.61 -16.85 -9.31
C LYS A 46 1.38 -17.08 -8.45
N ASP A 47 0.28 -17.42 -9.10
CA ASP A 47 -0.89 -17.92 -8.39
C ASP A 47 -0.61 -19.35 -7.86
N THR A 48 -1.42 -19.77 -6.93
CA THR A 48 -1.38 -21.09 -6.32
C THR A 48 -1.45 -22.24 -7.30
N ASP A 49 -2.00 -22.00 -8.49
CA ASP A 49 -2.11 -22.97 -9.59
C ASP A 49 -0.94 -22.85 -10.60
N ASN A 50 0.19 -22.25 -10.22
CA ASN A 50 1.31 -21.89 -11.10
C ASN A 50 0.91 -21.02 -12.32
N LYS A 51 -0.28 -20.48 -12.34
CA LYS A 51 -0.67 -19.51 -13.35
C LYS A 51 0.07 -18.22 -13.08
N VAL A 52 0.95 -17.90 -14.00
CA VAL A 52 1.63 -16.61 -14.04
C VAL A 52 0.63 -15.57 -14.53
N TRP A 53 0.34 -14.58 -13.73
CA TRP A 53 -0.37 -13.39 -14.19
C TRP A 53 0.45 -12.15 -13.89
N GLN A 54 0.57 -11.31 -14.88
CA GLN A 54 1.17 -10.00 -14.69
C GLN A 54 0.20 -9.15 -13.88
N ALA A 55 0.65 -8.66 -12.77
CA ALA A 55 -0.04 -7.60 -12.10
C ALA A 55 0.96 -6.63 -11.49
N PRO A 56 1.43 -5.70 -12.25
CA PRO A 56 1.62 -4.41 -11.66
C PRO A 56 0.21 -3.84 -11.50
N PHE A 57 -0.19 -3.61 -10.26
CA PHE A 57 -1.50 -3.04 -10.01
C PHE A 57 -1.66 -1.69 -10.74
N ILE A 58 -0.56 -0.96 -10.97
CA ILE A 58 -0.58 0.33 -11.67
C ILE A 58 -1.07 0.22 -13.12
N THR A 59 -0.65 -0.79 -13.89
CA THR A 59 -1.16 -0.97 -15.26
C THR A 59 -2.64 -1.35 -15.28
N GLN A 60 -3.12 -2.12 -14.31
CA GLN A 60 -4.56 -2.40 -14.16
C GLN A 60 -5.36 -1.13 -13.84
N PHE A 61 -4.81 -0.26 -13.00
CA PHE A 61 -5.40 1.02 -12.69
C PHE A 61 -5.47 1.93 -13.92
N LEU A 62 -4.35 2.09 -14.63
CA LEU A 62 -4.27 2.89 -15.87
C LEU A 62 -5.20 2.35 -16.97
N GLU A 63 -5.27 1.04 -17.13
CA GLU A 63 -6.19 0.41 -18.09
C GLU A 63 -7.66 0.67 -17.71
N THR A 64 -7.99 0.62 -16.42
CA THR A 64 -9.33 0.92 -15.96
C THR A 64 -9.66 2.41 -16.14
N ALA A 65 -8.70 3.30 -15.87
CA ALA A 65 -8.85 4.74 -16.11
C ALA A 65 -9.04 5.05 -17.62
N LYS A 66 -8.27 4.37 -18.48
CA LYS A 66 -8.39 4.47 -19.94
C LYS A 66 -9.78 4.06 -20.42
N LYS A 67 -10.30 2.92 -19.97
CA LYS A 67 -11.66 2.44 -20.29
C LYS A 67 -12.75 3.36 -19.75
N GLY A 68 -12.51 3.93 -18.56
CA GLY A 68 -13.44 4.85 -17.90
C GLY A 68 -13.39 6.28 -18.45
N GLN A 69 -12.46 6.59 -19.35
CA GLN A 69 -12.22 7.95 -19.87
C GLN A 69 -11.99 8.99 -18.76
N ILE A 70 -11.23 8.60 -17.75
CA ILE A 70 -10.94 9.44 -16.58
C ILE A 70 -9.79 10.39 -16.91
N ASP A 71 -9.92 11.66 -16.54
CA ASP A 71 -8.82 12.62 -16.58
C ASP A 71 -7.88 12.38 -15.40
N LEU A 72 -6.91 11.49 -15.64
CA LEU A 72 -5.95 11.03 -14.65
C LEU A 72 -4.56 11.59 -14.98
N VAL A 73 -3.87 12.12 -13.96
CA VAL A 73 -2.48 12.57 -14.04
C VAL A 73 -1.64 11.81 -13.03
N CYS A 74 -0.60 11.13 -13.50
CA CYS A 74 0.25 10.29 -12.67
C CYS A 74 1.67 10.84 -12.55
N TYR A 75 2.20 10.78 -11.32
CA TYR A 75 3.59 11.04 -10.98
C TYR A 75 4.18 9.79 -10.37
N PHE A 76 5.36 9.41 -10.81
CA PHE A 76 6.08 8.23 -10.34
C PHE A 76 7.49 8.61 -9.91
N ASN A 77 7.98 7.93 -8.89
CA ASN A 77 9.35 8.05 -8.43
C ASN A 77 9.90 6.71 -7.97
N ASP A 78 11.17 6.47 -8.19
CA ASP A 78 11.94 5.42 -7.51
C ASP A 78 13.39 5.90 -7.35
N LEU A 79 14.05 5.47 -6.28
CA LEU A 79 15.46 5.82 -6.05
C LEU A 79 16.42 5.08 -6.99
N ASP A 80 15.97 4.01 -7.63
CA ASP A 80 16.74 3.19 -8.56
C ASP A 80 16.51 3.64 -10.01
N SER A 81 17.56 4.18 -10.65
CA SER A 81 17.49 4.70 -12.02
C SER A 81 17.15 3.63 -13.05
N GLU A 82 17.64 2.39 -12.88
CA GLU A 82 17.33 1.29 -13.81
C GLU A 82 15.83 0.92 -13.76
N LYS A 83 15.25 0.96 -12.55
CA LYS A 83 13.81 0.75 -12.39
C LYS A 83 13.01 1.87 -13.04
N CYS A 84 13.42 3.12 -12.90
CA CYS A 84 12.77 4.26 -13.55
C CYS A 84 12.76 4.11 -15.07
N GLU A 85 13.88 3.69 -15.69
CA GLU A 85 13.95 3.45 -17.12
C GLU A 85 13.06 2.28 -17.58
N LYS A 86 13.02 1.19 -16.82
CA LYS A 86 12.09 0.08 -17.07
C LYS A 86 10.63 0.54 -16.94
N LEU A 87 10.31 1.31 -15.90
CA LEU A 87 8.98 1.86 -15.67
C LEU A 87 8.53 2.73 -16.86
N LYS A 88 9.38 3.63 -17.36
CA LYS A 88 9.10 4.43 -18.56
C LYS A 88 8.74 3.56 -19.76
N ASN A 89 9.49 2.48 -19.97
CA ASN A 89 9.22 1.56 -21.07
C ASN A 89 7.89 0.82 -20.90
N ASN A 90 7.61 0.35 -19.69
CA ASN A 90 6.41 -0.41 -19.36
C ASN A 90 5.13 0.44 -19.41
N LEU A 91 5.26 1.76 -19.20
CA LEU A 91 4.14 2.70 -19.22
C LEU A 91 3.92 3.40 -20.55
N LYS A 92 4.70 3.12 -21.59
CA LYS A 92 4.55 3.75 -22.93
C LYS A 92 3.12 3.73 -23.48
N ALA A 93 2.39 2.66 -23.27
CA ALA A 93 0.99 2.54 -23.71
C ALA A 93 0.02 3.49 -22.97
N TYR A 94 0.50 4.13 -21.91
CA TYR A 94 -0.24 4.99 -20.99
C TYR A 94 0.36 6.39 -20.86
N ASP A 95 1.24 6.79 -21.78
CA ASP A 95 1.95 8.07 -21.76
C ASP A 95 1.03 9.28 -21.50
N LYS A 96 -0.19 9.25 -22.03
CA LYS A 96 -1.17 10.32 -21.82
C LYS A 96 -1.54 10.56 -20.35
N PHE A 97 -1.33 9.58 -19.48
CA PHE A 97 -1.59 9.70 -18.03
C PHE A 97 -0.34 10.05 -17.24
N VAL A 98 0.85 9.75 -17.79
CA VAL A 98 2.12 9.90 -17.09
C VAL A 98 2.64 11.34 -17.28
N LYS A 99 2.61 12.11 -16.22
CA LYS A 99 3.12 13.48 -16.21
C LYS A 99 4.63 13.50 -16.00
N LYS A 100 5.13 12.68 -15.04
CA LYS A 100 6.54 12.70 -14.66
C LYS A 100 6.97 11.36 -14.07
N ILE A 101 8.18 10.93 -14.40
CA ILE A 101 8.89 9.83 -13.73
C ILE A 101 10.23 10.39 -13.29
N THR A 102 10.54 10.32 -11.99
CA THR A 102 11.76 10.85 -11.39
C THR A 102 12.59 9.75 -10.74
N ASN A 103 13.89 10.02 -10.59
CA ASN A 103 14.83 9.17 -9.89
C ASN A 103 15.45 9.95 -8.72
N GLU A 104 14.69 10.09 -7.64
CA GLU A 104 15.03 10.98 -6.54
C GLU A 104 14.67 10.34 -5.18
N ASP A 105 15.19 10.94 -4.11
CA ASP A 105 14.77 10.61 -2.76
C ASP A 105 13.30 10.97 -2.53
N ALA A 106 12.49 9.97 -2.17
CA ALA A 106 11.05 10.13 -1.91
C ALA A 106 10.75 11.24 -0.89
N ASN A 107 11.62 11.41 0.13
CA ASN A 107 11.49 12.45 1.16
C ASN A 107 11.82 13.87 0.67
N LYS A 108 12.15 14.03 -0.60
CA LYS A 108 12.44 15.32 -1.23
C LYS A 108 11.53 15.62 -2.40
N VAL A 109 11.39 14.65 -3.32
CA VAL A 109 10.71 14.82 -4.60
C VAL A 109 9.22 15.11 -4.47
N TYR A 110 8.56 14.62 -3.43
CA TYR A 110 7.13 14.91 -3.21
C TYR A 110 6.80 16.41 -3.23
N LYS A 111 7.74 17.27 -2.80
CA LYS A 111 7.57 18.73 -2.81
C LYS A 111 7.44 19.30 -4.23
N GLU A 112 8.12 18.71 -5.20
CA GLU A 112 8.00 19.09 -6.61
C GLU A 112 6.63 18.69 -7.15
N PHE A 113 6.19 17.45 -6.85
CA PHE A 113 4.88 16.97 -7.30
C PHE A 113 3.73 17.78 -6.70
N LEU A 114 3.82 18.10 -5.42
CA LEU A 114 2.81 18.95 -4.76
C LEU A 114 2.67 20.31 -5.44
N LYS A 115 3.75 20.94 -5.90
CA LYS A 115 3.68 22.23 -6.60
C LYS A 115 2.88 22.18 -7.91
N GLU A 116 2.83 21.01 -8.55
CA GLU A 116 2.12 20.78 -9.81
C GLU A 116 0.68 20.29 -9.60
N ILE A 117 0.32 19.86 -8.40
CA ILE A 117 -1.01 19.36 -8.03
C ILE A 117 -1.81 20.48 -7.37
N PRO A 118 -2.93 20.94 -7.93
CA PRO A 118 -3.78 21.92 -7.26
C PRO A 118 -4.32 21.40 -5.93
N LYS A 119 -4.39 22.27 -4.92
CA LYS A 119 -4.83 21.87 -3.57
C LYS A 119 -6.29 21.46 -3.49
N ASP A 120 -7.11 21.96 -4.40
CA ASP A 120 -8.54 21.72 -4.50
C ASP A 120 -8.89 20.50 -5.37
N GLU A 121 -7.89 19.87 -5.98
CA GLU A 121 -8.07 18.65 -6.77
C GLU A 121 -7.89 17.39 -5.92
N TRP A 122 -8.50 16.31 -6.37
CA TRP A 122 -8.37 15.04 -5.66
C TRP A 122 -7.07 14.35 -6.02
N SER A 123 -6.32 13.97 -4.98
CA SER A 123 -5.06 13.26 -5.14
C SER A 123 -4.93 12.08 -4.18
N ILE A 124 -4.27 11.03 -4.64
CA ILE A 124 -3.85 9.88 -3.83
C ILE A 124 -2.34 9.78 -3.89
N PHE A 125 -1.70 9.66 -2.73
CA PHE A 125 -0.29 9.31 -2.59
C PHE A 125 -0.18 7.86 -2.14
N PHE A 126 0.47 7.03 -2.96
CA PHE A 126 0.84 5.68 -2.61
C PHE A 126 2.27 5.66 -2.09
N LEU A 127 2.43 5.18 -0.86
CA LEU A 127 3.67 5.20 -0.09
C LEU A 127 4.03 3.76 0.28
N ASP A 128 4.81 3.10 -0.58
CA ASP A 128 5.21 1.68 -0.45
C ASP A 128 6.74 1.54 -0.31
N PRO A 129 7.35 2.06 0.78
CA PRO A 129 8.78 2.05 0.96
C PRO A 129 9.31 0.61 1.01
N PHE A 130 10.52 0.39 0.47
CA PHE A 130 11.17 -0.92 0.54
C PHE A 130 11.65 -1.25 1.97
N LYS A 131 12.06 -0.22 2.71
CA LYS A 131 12.42 -0.28 4.13
C LYS A 131 11.68 0.81 4.88
N HIS A 132 11.41 0.59 6.17
CA HIS A 132 10.78 1.63 7.01
C HIS A 132 11.60 2.93 7.08
N SER A 133 12.93 2.85 6.87
CA SER A 133 13.82 4.02 6.86
C SER A 133 13.76 4.85 5.57
N ASP A 134 13.08 4.38 4.54
CA ASP A 134 13.04 5.04 3.23
C ASP A 134 11.93 6.12 3.18
N LEU A 135 11.04 6.14 4.17
CA LEU A 135 9.96 7.12 4.28
C LEU A 135 9.93 7.73 5.69
N ASP A 136 10.13 9.03 5.77
CA ASP A 136 10.00 9.80 7.00
C ASP A 136 8.54 10.22 7.22
N PHE A 137 8.06 10.17 8.47
CA PHE A 137 6.72 10.66 8.81
C PHE A 137 6.55 12.16 8.53
N GLU A 138 7.61 12.94 8.57
CA GLU A 138 7.59 14.37 8.22
C GLU A 138 7.21 14.58 6.74
N THR A 139 7.54 13.64 5.86
CA THR A 139 7.06 13.62 4.46
C THR A 139 5.54 13.47 4.42
N ILE A 140 4.99 12.55 5.20
CA ILE A 140 3.54 12.32 5.31
C ILE A 140 2.84 13.56 5.85
N LYS A 141 3.39 14.15 6.91
CA LYS A 141 2.89 15.39 7.50
C LYS A 141 2.87 16.54 6.48
N SER A 142 3.96 16.75 5.77
CA SER A 142 4.04 17.80 4.75
C SER A 142 3.05 17.57 3.60
N ILE A 143 2.81 16.32 3.18
CA ILE A 143 1.77 15.99 2.20
C ILE A 143 0.38 16.33 2.77
N SER A 144 0.13 16.05 4.04
CA SER A 144 -1.16 16.34 4.69
C SER A 144 -1.48 17.83 4.80
N GLU A 145 -0.45 18.67 4.85
CA GLU A 145 -0.58 20.15 4.88
C GLU A 145 -0.97 20.73 3.51
N TRP A 146 -0.83 19.93 2.42
CA TRP A 146 -1.28 20.31 1.09
C TRP A 146 -2.79 20.15 0.96
N SER A 147 -3.52 21.05 1.60
CA SER A 147 -4.96 20.94 1.81
C SER A 147 -5.70 22.18 1.33
N ALA A 148 -6.99 22.00 1.01
CA ALA A 148 -7.93 23.07 0.72
C ALA A 148 -9.28 22.80 1.39
N TYR A 149 -10.02 23.86 1.68
CA TYR A 149 -11.40 23.70 2.13
C TYR A 149 -12.28 23.29 0.97
N ASP A 150 -13.03 22.21 1.13
CA ASP A 150 -13.99 21.74 0.12
C ASP A 150 -15.40 22.14 0.53
N GLU A 151 -16.00 23.09 -0.17
CA GLU A 151 -17.35 23.61 0.09
C GLU A 151 -18.44 22.51 -0.03
N ARG A 152 -18.22 21.47 -0.86
CA ARG A 152 -19.19 20.40 -1.07
C ARG A 152 -19.26 19.46 0.13
N SER A 153 -18.11 19.07 0.66
CA SER A 153 -18.02 18.21 1.86
C SER A 153 -18.06 19.00 3.16
N LYS A 154 -17.95 20.33 3.10
CA LYS A 154 -17.79 21.25 4.25
C LYS A 154 -16.64 20.82 5.18
N SER A 155 -15.56 20.36 4.60
CA SER A 155 -14.41 19.84 5.32
C SER A 155 -13.09 20.24 4.66
N THR A 156 -12.01 20.17 5.41
CA THR A 156 -10.66 20.32 4.83
C THR A 156 -10.28 19.05 4.12
N ARG A 157 -10.16 19.11 2.79
CA ARG A 157 -9.68 18.01 1.97
C ARG A 157 -8.16 18.02 1.94
N ARG A 158 -7.58 16.86 2.21
CA ARG A 158 -6.16 16.55 2.08
C ARG A 158 -5.95 15.49 1.00
N PRO A 159 -4.74 15.33 0.45
CA PRO A 159 -4.40 14.16 -0.33
C PRO A 159 -4.77 12.88 0.44
N GLU A 160 -5.40 11.93 -0.22
CA GLU A 160 -5.59 10.60 0.36
C GLU A 160 -4.26 9.86 0.38
N LEU A 161 -4.05 9.04 1.41
CA LEU A 161 -2.82 8.28 1.54
C LEU A 161 -3.14 6.78 1.53
N ILE A 162 -2.31 6.03 0.83
CA ILE A 162 -2.25 4.58 0.94
C ILE A 162 -0.82 4.25 1.34
N ILE A 163 -0.65 3.71 2.54
CA ILE A 163 0.67 3.54 3.15
C ILE A 163 0.91 2.07 3.46
N ASN A 164 2.05 1.55 3.03
CA ASN A 164 2.56 0.27 3.47
C ASN A 164 3.44 0.46 4.71
N LEU A 165 2.87 0.25 5.90
CA LEU A 165 3.59 0.35 7.16
C LEU A 165 4.29 -0.96 7.51
N MET A 166 5.60 -1.01 7.35
CA MET A 166 6.43 -2.21 7.45
C MET A 166 6.75 -2.61 8.90
N THR A 167 5.73 -2.94 9.68
CA THR A 167 5.85 -3.21 11.13
C THR A 167 6.76 -4.38 11.46
N TYR A 168 6.89 -5.38 10.59
CA TYR A 168 7.79 -6.52 10.80
C TYR A 168 9.27 -6.08 10.85
N THR A 169 9.68 -5.18 9.98
CA THR A 169 11.04 -4.64 10.00
C THR A 169 11.23 -3.62 11.12
N MET A 170 10.23 -2.81 11.40
CA MET A 170 10.25 -1.83 12.49
C MET A 170 10.41 -2.50 13.85
N GLN A 171 9.64 -3.55 14.18
CA GLN A 171 9.74 -4.23 15.47
C GLN A 171 11.13 -4.82 15.74
N ARG A 172 11.82 -5.30 14.68
CA ARG A 172 13.19 -5.82 14.81
C ARG A 172 14.19 -4.70 15.10
N ASN A 173 13.90 -3.48 14.62
CA ASN A 173 14.75 -2.31 14.78
C ASN A 173 14.37 -1.44 15.98
N ALA A 174 13.21 -1.64 16.57
CA ALA A 174 12.68 -0.81 17.66
C ALA A 174 13.60 -0.71 18.88
N ARG A 175 14.42 -1.75 19.14
CA ARG A 175 15.41 -1.74 20.22
C ARG A 175 16.82 -1.36 19.76
N ILE A 176 17.17 -1.63 18.50
CA ILE A 176 18.54 -1.51 17.97
C ILE A 176 18.74 -0.15 17.31
N ASN A 177 17.74 0.35 16.61
CA ASN A 177 17.81 1.59 15.83
C ASN A 177 16.56 2.45 16.04
N LYS A 178 16.33 2.82 17.31
CA LYS A 178 15.21 3.68 17.72
C LYS A 178 15.05 4.95 16.87
N PRO A 179 16.13 5.72 16.56
CA PRO A 179 15.98 6.96 15.80
C PRO A 179 15.31 6.77 14.44
N ASN A 180 15.66 5.72 13.70
CA ASN A 180 15.06 5.46 12.39
C ASN A 180 13.59 5.03 12.51
N VAL A 181 13.24 4.26 13.56
CA VAL A 181 11.85 3.88 13.81
C VAL A 181 11.03 5.11 14.24
N MET A 182 11.59 5.99 15.10
CA MET A 182 10.96 7.26 15.48
C MET A 182 10.65 8.13 14.27
N LYS A 183 11.61 8.24 13.35
CA LYS A 183 11.44 8.99 12.11
C LYS A 183 10.29 8.44 11.25
N ALA A 184 10.23 7.12 11.12
CA ALA A 184 9.22 6.44 10.32
C ALA A 184 7.82 6.48 10.97
N VAL A 185 7.73 6.42 12.30
CA VAL A 185 6.45 6.41 13.04
C VAL A 185 5.93 7.84 13.31
N GLY A 186 6.82 8.83 13.35
CA GLY A 186 6.47 10.23 13.59
C GLY A 186 6.59 10.68 15.05
N GLY A 187 7.33 9.93 15.86
CA GLY A 187 7.57 10.30 17.27
C GLY A 187 8.11 9.13 18.08
N GLY A 188 8.35 9.39 19.36
CA GLY A 188 8.94 8.45 20.31
C GLY A 188 8.01 7.92 21.40
N ASP A 189 6.73 8.28 21.39
CA ASP A 189 5.75 7.88 22.42
C ASP A 189 5.62 6.37 22.60
N TRP A 190 5.91 5.62 21.54
CA TRP A 190 5.91 4.16 21.56
C TRP A 190 7.07 3.53 22.35
N ILE A 191 8.14 4.28 22.62
CA ILE A 191 9.37 3.74 23.24
C ILE A 191 9.07 3.18 24.62
N ASP A 192 8.46 3.99 25.48
CA ASP A 192 8.10 3.57 26.84
C ASP A 192 7.12 2.39 26.82
N LEU A 193 6.19 2.38 25.86
CA LEU A 193 5.24 1.28 25.68
C LEU A 193 5.94 0.00 25.28
N VAL A 194 6.95 0.03 24.41
CA VAL A 194 7.73 -1.14 23.98
C VAL A 194 8.67 -1.62 25.09
N GLU A 195 9.25 -0.70 25.87
CA GLU A 195 10.16 -1.04 26.97
C GLU A 195 9.43 -1.65 28.16
N ASN A 196 8.23 -1.17 28.46
CA ASN A 196 7.42 -1.58 29.62
C ASN A 196 6.28 -2.55 29.26
N LYS A 197 6.24 -3.03 28.00
CA LYS A 197 5.15 -3.89 27.53
C LYS A 197 5.04 -5.19 28.32
N THR A 198 3.81 -5.66 28.49
CA THR A 198 3.50 -7.00 28.98
C THR A 198 3.92 -8.08 27.98
N THR A 199 3.98 -9.33 28.40
CA THR A 199 4.32 -10.47 27.53
C THR A 199 3.32 -10.65 26.39
N ASP A 200 2.07 -10.22 26.56
CA ASP A 200 0.98 -10.40 25.61
C ASP A 200 0.93 -9.28 24.56
N GLU A 201 1.48 -8.10 24.86
CA GLU A 201 1.54 -6.99 23.93
C GLU A 201 2.62 -7.18 22.86
N LYS A 202 2.25 -6.96 21.62
CA LYS A 202 3.15 -7.13 20.49
C LYS A 202 3.72 -5.80 20.03
N THR A 203 5.02 -5.72 19.88
CA THR A 203 5.71 -4.51 19.46
C THR A 203 5.17 -3.94 18.15
N TYR A 204 4.78 -4.79 17.20
CA TYR A 204 4.25 -4.33 15.92
C TYR A 204 2.86 -3.67 16.06
N GLU A 205 2.05 -4.08 17.03
CA GLU A 205 0.77 -3.46 17.34
C GLU A 205 0.98 -2.07 17.96
N ILE A 206 1.89 -1.95 18.93
CA ILE A 206 2.25 -0.66 19.55
C ILE A 206 2.73 0.35 18.49
N LEU A 207 3.61 -0.09 17.58
CA LEU A 207 4.12 0.76 16.50
C LEU A 207 3.03 1.16 15.51
N HIS A 208 2.13 0.24 15.17
CA HIS A 208 0.97 0.52 14.33
C HIS A 208 0.07 1.57 14.99
N ASP A 209 -0.32 1.37 16.24
CA ASP A 209 -1.25 2.24 16.94
C ASP A 209 -0.67 3.64 17.14
N SER A 210 0.63 3.74 17.43
CA SER A 210 1.33 5.04 17.48
C SER A 210 1.33 5.75 16.14
N PHE A 211 1.55 5.01 15.04
CA PHE A 211 1.50 5.57 13.69
C PHE A 211 0.08 6.05 13.33
N ILE A 212 -0.94 5.26 13.65
CA ILE A 212 -2.35 5.63 13.43
C ILE A 212 -2.70 6.90 14.22
N LYS A 213 -2.36 6.96 15.51
CA LYS A 213 -2.57 8.14 16.33
C LYS A 213 -1.94 9.41 15.72
N ASN A 214 -0.74 9.27 15.16
CA ASN A 214 -0.06 10.38 14.50
C ASN A 214 -0.79 10.80 13.20
N LEU A 215 -1.29 9.86 12.38
CA LEU A 215 -2.11 10.19 11.21
C LEU A 215 -3.44 10.87 11.60
N GLU A 216 -4.09 10.38 12.63
CA GLU A 216 -5.34 10.97 13.14
C GLU A 216 -5.12 12.40 13.65
N SER A 217 -3.97 12.68 14.29
CA SER A 217 -3.59 14.02 14.71
C SER A 217 -3.42 15.00 13.54
N LEU A 218 -3.12 14.48 12.33
CA LEU A 218 -3.09 15.26 11.10
C LEU A 218 -4.48 15.46 10.47
N GLY A 219 -5.54 14.92 11.08
CA GLY A 219 -6.92 15.04 10.62
C GLY A 219 -7.35 13.99 9.60
N TYR A 220 -6.72 12.82 9.59
CA TYR A 220 -7.16 11.67 8.80
C TYR A 220 -8.06 10.74 9.61
N PHE A 221 -9.03 10.16 8.93
CA PHE A 221 -9.67 8.90 9.31
C PHE A 221 -8.88 7.77 8.69
N THR A 222 -8.63 6.70 9.44
CA THR A 222 -7.74 5.62 9.01
C THR A 222 -8.45 4.27 8.99
N THR A 223 -8.13 3.47 7.97
CA THR A 223 -8.55 2.06 7.87
C THR A 223 -7.32 1.22 7.63
N SER A 224 -7.03 0.26 8.51
CA SER A 224 -5.86 -0.61 8.43
C SER A 224 -6.25 -2.03 8.06
N ILE A 225 -5.50 -2.62 7.13
CA ILE A 225 -5.62 -4.01 6.71
C ILE A 225 -4.29 -4.71 6.99
N GLU A 226 -4.30 -5.71 7.86
CA GLU A 226 -3.12 -6.53 8.13
C GLU A 226 -2.79 -7.41 6.95
N ILE A 227 -1.55 -7.39 6.51
CA ILE A 227 -1.01 -8.36 5.56
C ILE A 227 -0.12 -9.33 6.30
N ARG A 228 -0.55 -10.59 6.33
CA ARG A 228 0.09 -11.64 7.09
C ARG A 228 0.90 -12.59 6.22
N GLN A 229 1.91 -13.16 6.82
CA GLN A 229 2.65 -14.26 6.22
C GLN A 229 1.74 -15.48 6.04
N THR A 230 1.97 -16.24 4.97
CA THR A 230 1.21 -17.48 4.73
C THR A 230 1.41 -18.47 5.87
N PRO A 231 0.33 -19.19 6.29
CA PRO A 231 0.44 -20.25 7.29
C PRO A 231 1.59 -21.24 6.99
N PRO A 232 2.23 -21.83 7.98
CA PRO A 232 1.84 -21.84 9.40
C PRO A 232 2.30 -20.60 10.19
N LEU A 233 3.19 -19.74 9.67
CA LEU A 233 3.79 -18.66 10.44
C LEU A 233 2.79 -17.58 10.86
N ASN A 234 1.86 -17.22 9.98
CA ASN A 234 0.75 -16.29 10.23
C ASN A 234 1.13 -14.97 10.95
N SER A 235 2.40 -14.58 10.91
CA SER A 235 2.87 -13.32 11.50
C SER A 235 2.47 -12.12 10.64
N VAL A 236 2.17 -10.99 11.28
CA VAL A 236 1.92 -9.73 10.58
C VAL A 236 3.23 -9.25 9.97
N LEU A 237 3.22 -9.00 8.66
CA LEU A 237 4.37 -8.46 7.93
C LEU A 237 4.33 -6.95 7.88
N TYR A 238 3.16 -6.42 7.55
CA TYR A 238 2.91 -4.99 7.44
C TYR A 238 1.41 -4.70 7.50
N TYR A 239 1.07 -3.44 7.68
CA TYR A 239 -0.28 -2.93 7.53
C TYR A 239 -0.39 -2.12 6.25
N LEU A 240 -1.43 -2.38 5.47
CA LEU A 240 -1.84 -1.48 4.40
C LEU A 240 -2.86 -0.51 4.97
N ILE A 241 -2.46 0.75 5.08
CA ILE A 241 -3.25 1.80 5.72
C ILE A 241 -3.84 2.70 4.64
N PHE A 242 -5.14 2.90 4.69
CA PHE A 242 -5.88 3.86 3.89
C PHE A 242 -6.25 5.03 4.80
N ALA A 243 -5.87 6.25 4.43
CA ALA A 243 -6.14 7.44 5.20
C ALA A 243 -6.84 8.49 4.33
N SER A 244 -7.99 8.97 4.78
CA SER A 244 -8.76 10.01 4.11
C SER A 244 -9.21 11.06 5.12
N SER A 245 -9.21 12.33 4.73
CA SER A 245 -9.79 13.42 5.54
C SER A 245 -11.30 13.57 5.33
N ILE A 246 -11.91 12.73 4.48
CA ILE A 246 -13.32 12.77 4.13
C ILE A 246 -14.06 11.60 4.79
N PRO A 247 -15.03 11.85 5.70
CA PRO A 247 -15.72 10.78 6.42
C PRO A 247 -16.39 9.74 5.50
N GLN A 248 -16.99 10.19 4.39
CA GLN A 248 -17.65 9.30 3.43
C GLN A 248 -16.64 8.36 2.73
N ALA A 249 -15.44 8.82 2.46
CA ALA A 249 -14.38 7.98 1.91
C ALA A 249 -13.94 6.93 2.93
N HIS A 250 -13.81 7.32 4.20
CA HIS A 250 -13.50 6.40 5.29
C HIS A 250 -14.58 5.30 5.46
N GLU A 251 -15.86 5.64 5.38
CA GLU A 251 -16.93 4.64 5.40
C GLU A 251 -16.80 3.61 4.27
N ILE A 252 -16.42 4.06 3.07
CA ILE A 252 -16.16 3.18 1.92
C ILE A 252 -14.95 2.27 2.22
N GLN A 253 -13.88 2.82 2.80
CA GLN A 253 -12.68 2.07 3.18
C GLN A 253 -12.99 1.00 4.23
N GLU A 254 -13.83 1.30 5.23
CA GLU A 254 -14.24 0.33 6.25
C GLU A 254 -15.13 -0.80 5.69
N ARG A 255 -16.02 -0.51 4.75
CA ARG A 255 -16.77 -1.55 4.02
C ARG A 255 -15.84 -2.42 3.19
N PHE A 256 -14.94 -1.79 2.43
CA PHE A 256 -13.92 -2.47 1.65
C PHE A 256 -13.04 -3.40 2.51
N LYS A 257 -12.60 -2.95 3.70
CA LYS A 257 -11.85 -3.77 4.64
C LYS A 257 -12.58 -5.08 4.99
N LYS A 258 -13.89 -5.02 5.25
CA LYS A 258 -14.68 -6.24 5.57
C LYS A 258 -14.62 -7.24 4.42
N ASP A 259 -14.78 -6.80 3.19
CA ASP A 259 -14.73 -7.66 2.00
C ASP A 259 -13.34 -8.26 1.79
N ILE A 260 -12.29 -7.46 1.99
CA ILE A 260 -10.90 -7.91 1.88
C ILE A 260 -10.54 -8.93 2.95
N LEU A 261 -10.99 -8.78 4.19
CA LEU A 261 -10.71 -9.76 5.25
C LEU A 261 -11.33 -11.14 4.93
N VAL A 262 -12.54 -11.17 4.34
CA VAL A 262 -13.14 -12.42 3.86
C VAL A 262 -12.32 -13.04 2.73
N TYR A 263 -11.87 -12.22 1.78
CA TYR A 263 -11.02 -12.65 0.68
C TYR A 263 -9.67 -13.19 1.19
N GLN A 264 -8.99 -12.50 2.10
CA GLN A 264 -7.71 -12.89 2.68
C GLN A 264 -7.81 -14.26 3.38
N LYS A 265 -8.87 -14.50 4.14
CA LYS A 265 -9.10 -15.78 4.83
C LYS A 265 -9.19 -16.94 3.82
N LYS A 266 -9.98 -16.77 2.76
CA LYS A 266 -10.12 -17.79 1.70
C LYS A 266 -8.79 -18.03 1.00
N TRP A 267 -8.09 -16.97 0.62
CA TRP A 267 -6.82 -17.02 -0.07
C TRP A 267 -5.71 -17.68 0.78
N SER A 268 -5.60 -17.34 2.07
CA SER A 268 -4.67 -17.98 3.01
C SER A 268 -4.91 -19.48 3.15
N GLN A 269 -6.17 -19.90 3.27
CA GLN A 269 -6.52 -21.33 3.36
C GLN A 269 -6.15 -22.09 2.09
N GLN A 270 -6.40 -21.50 0.93
CA GLN A 270 -6.06 -22.09 -0.36
C GLN A 270 -4.55 -22.25 -0.54
N ASN A 271 -3.78 -21.20 -0.25
CA ASN A 271 -2.32 -21.24 -0.32
C ASN A 271 -1.70 -22.26 0.64
N TYR A 272 -2.24 -22.38 1.85
CA TYR A 272 -1.78 -23.38 2.80
C TYR A 272 -2.00 -24.81 2.27
N ARG A 273 -3.19 -25.10 1.74
CA ARG A 273 -3.49 -26.42 1.13
C ARG A 273 -2.52 -26.75 0.01
N LEU A 274 -2.21 -25.81 -0.87
CA LEU A 274 -1.31 -26.04 -2.00
C LEU A 274 0.14 -26.25 -1.57
N LYS A 275 0.61 -25.51 -0.54
CA LYS A 275 1.93 -25.78 0.06
C LYS A 275 2.01 -27.19 0.65
N LEU A 276 0.95 -27.69 1.29
CA LEU A 276 0.91 -29.05 1.80
C LEU A 276 0.95 -30.07 0.66
N ILE A 277 0.15 -29.89 -0.38
CA ILE A 277 0.16 -30.77 -1.58
C ILE A 277 1.54 -30.79 -2.20
N SER A 278 2.15 -29.63 -2.45
CA SER A 278 3.50 -29.54 -3.03
C SER A 278 4.57 -30.22 -2.17
N LYS A 279 4.47 -30.12 -0.84
CA LYS A 279 5.39 -30.78 0.08
C LYS A 279 5.24 -32.29 0.02
N VAL A 280 4.01 -32.78 0.04
CA VAL A 280 3.67 -34.21 -0.05
C VAL A 280 4.16 -34.79 -1.38
N THR A 281 3.92 -34.10 -2.49
CA THR A 281 4.36 -34.54 -3.83
C THR A 281 5.88 -34.57 -3.95
N LYS A 282 6.60 -33.58 -3.39
CA LYS A 282 8.07 -33.55 -3.37
C LYS A 282 8.68 -34.69 -2.53
N GLN A 283 7.93 -35.21 -1.56
CA GLN A 283 8.33 -36.36 -0.74
C GLN A 283 7.97 -37.71 -1.39
N GLY A 284 7.51 -37.73 -2.66
CA GLY A 284 7.10 -38.92 -3.35
C GLY A 284 5.77 -39.54 -2.90
N MET A 285 5.04 -38.83 -2.02
CA MET A 285 3.72 -39.26 -1.56
C MET A 285 2.64 -38.71 -2.51
N LYS A 286 1.68 -39.57 -2.87
CA LYS A 286 0.50 -39.09 -3.62
C LYS A 286 -0.42 -38.28 -2.71
N PRO A 287 -1.01 -37.16 -3.20
CA PRO A 287 -2.03 -36.44 -2.47
C PRO A 287 -3.22 -37.34 -2.12
N LEU A 288 -3.86 -37.13 -0.98
CA LEU A 288 -5.04 -37.88 -0.55
C LEU A 288 -6.18 -37.86 -1.58
N SER A 289 -6.25 -36.82 -2.42
CA SER A 289 -7.19 -36.76 -3.57
C SER A 289 -7.04 -37.88 -4.57
N ASP A 290 -5.86 -38.51 -4.66
CA ASP A 290 -5.56 -39.57 -5.65
C ASP A 290 -5.88 -40.97 -5.13
N TYR A 291 -6.27 -41.10 -3.87
CA TYR A 291 -6.66 -42.36 -3.24
C TYR A 291 -8.19 -42.56 -3.17
N GLY A 292 -8.96 -41.62 -3.71
CA GLY A 292 -10.43 -41.61 -3.67
C GLY A 292 -11.10 -41.81 -5.00
N LYS A 293 -10.49 -42.65 -5.91
CA LYS A 293 -11.16 -43.11 -7.10
C LYS A 293 -11.28 -44.63 -7.06
#